data_1541cc4c98f34e588ccff9f9b4b5510a
#
_entry.id   1541cc4c98f34e588ccff9f9b4b5510a
#
_cell.length_a   1.000
_cell.length_b   1.000
_cell.length_c   1.000
_cell.angle_alpha   90.00
_cell.angle_beta   90.00
_cell.angle_gamma   90.00
#
_symmetry.space_group_name_H-M   'P 1'
#
loop_
_entity.id
_entity.type
_entity.pdbx_description
1 polymer ?
#
loop_
_entity_poly.entity_id
_entity_poly.type
_entity_poly.pdbx_seq_one_letter_code
_entity_poly.pdbx_strand_id
1 'polypeptide(L)'
;MSYNGRLTSLSHGGGCGCKIAPGVLSDILKASPIRNIPAALLAGSDNNEDAAVYQINENQAIVATTDFFMPIVDDPFEFGRIAATNAISDIYAMGAQPLFALALLGMPINVLPMEVIQQITAGGESVCADAGIMIAGGHSIDLSLIHISEPTRLRRI
;
A
#
# COMPACT_ATOMS: atom_id res chain seq x y z
N MET A 1 -0.21 20.52 13.28
CA MET A 1 0.95 20.77 12.41
C MET A 1 0.49 21.68 11.29
N SER A 2 1.33 22.56 10.76
CA SER A 2 0.99 23.40 9.60
C SER A 2 1.85 22.99 8.42
N TYR A 3 1.25 22.94 7.22
CA TYR A 3 1.98 22.69 5.99
C TYR A 3 2.84 23.91 5.63
N ASN A 4 4.14 23.70 5.51
CA ASN A 4 5.14 24.74 5.23
C ASN A 4 5.75 24.59 3.81
N GLY A 5 5.08 23.91 2.89
CA GLY A 5 5.59 23.59 1.56
C GLY A 5 6.36 22.27 1.49
N ARG A 6 6.53 21.55 2.61
CA ARG A 6 7.26 20.28 2.65
C ARG A 6 6.36 19.14 3.15
N LEU A 7 6.14 18.13 2.32
CA LEU A 7 5.36 16.94 2.69
C LEU A 7 6.01 16.15 3.83
N THR A 8 7.33 16.07 3.85
CA THR A 8 8.10 15.37 4.88
C THR A 8 7.89 15.96 6.27
N SER A 9 7.47 17.24 6.39
CA SER A 9 7.13 17.87 7.68
C SER A 9 5.84 17.31 8.30
N LEU A 10 5.04 16.59 7.54
CA LEU A 10 3.78 15.93 7.97
C LEU A 10 3.97 14.42 8.20
N SER A 11 5.21 13.95 8.21
CA SER A 11 5.55 12.54 8.42
C SER A 11 6.30 12.35 9.74
N HIS A 12 5.99 11.30 10.50
CA HIS A 12 6.72 10.92 11.72
C HIS A 12 7.95 10.06 11.43
N GLY A 13 8.15 9.64 10.21
CA GLY A 13 9.27 8.79 9.79
C GLY A 13 9.27 8.60 8.28
N GLY A 14 10.21 7.85 7.75
CA GLY A 14 10.41 7.68 6.31
C GLY A 14 9.89 6.36 5.78
N GLY A 15 8.84 6.36 4.97
CA GLY A 15 8.39 5.20 4.19
C GLY A 15 8.25 3.92 5.02
N CYS A 16 8.82 2.83 4.54
CA CYS A 16 8.85 1.53 5.23
C CYS A 16 9.62 1.53 6.57
N GLY A 17 10.44 2.54 6.85
CA GLY A 17 11.15 2.68 8.13
C GLY A 17 10.23 2.88 9.34
N CYS A 18 8.92 3.13 9.13
CA CYS A 18 7.91 3.25 10.17
C CYS A 18 7.22 1.92 10.51
N LYS A 19 7.58 0.81 9.86
CA LYS A 19 6.98 -0.50 10.14
C LYS A 19 7.24 -0.93 11.59
N ILE A 20 6.22 -1.51 12.22
CA ILE A 20 6.33 -2.08 13.58
C ILE A 20 7.40 -3.17 13.56
N ALA A 21 8.26 -3.19 14.58
CA ALA A 21 9.30 -4.21 14.69
C ALA A 21 8.68 -5.63 14.65
N PRO A 22 9.26 -6.58 13.91
CA PRO A 22 8.67 -7.91 13.70
C PRO A 22 8.31 -8.66 14.99
N GLY A 23 9.12 -8.51 16.06
CA GLY A 23 8.84 -9.10 17.36
C GLY A 23 7.58 -8.54 18.01
N VAL A 24 7.39 -7.21 17.96
CA VAL A 24 6.18 -6.55 18.49
C VAL A 24 4.95 -6.95 17.69
N LEU A 25 5.06 -6.99 16.36
CA LEU A 25 3.96 -7.45 15.50
C LEU A 25 3.59 -8.90 15.81
N SER A 26 4.58 -9.78 15.96
CA SER A 26 4.35 -11.18 16.36
C SER A 26 3.59 -11.28 17.68
N ASP A 27 3.95 -10.46 18.69
CA ASP A 27 3.27 -10.48 19.99
C ASP A 27 1.82 -9.97 19.89
N ILE A 28 1.57 -8.97 19.06
CA ILE A 28 0.22 -8.50 18.77
C ILE A 28 -0.62 -9.61 18.11
N LEU A 29 -0.07 -10.30 17.12
CA LEU A 29 -0.76 -11.34 16.37
C LEU A 29 -0.99 -12.62 17.18
N LYS A 30 -0.11 -12.94 18.13
CA LYS A 30 -0.30 -14.09 19.05
C LYS A 30 -1.57 -13.97 19.90
N ALA A 31 -2.03 -12.78 20.18
CA ALA A 31 -3.25 -12.52 20.94
C ALA A 31 -4.53 -12.74 20.11
N SER A 32 -4.44 -12.92 18.80
CA SER A 32 -5.59 -13.14 17.92
C SER A 32 -6.15 -14.56 18.10
N PRO A 33 -7.44 -14.71 18.43
CA PRO A 33 -8.04 -16.03 18.65
C PRO A 33 -8.39 -16.78 17.37
N ILE A 34 -8.38 -16.11 16.21
CA ILE A 34 -8.81 -16.67 14.94
C ILE A 34 -7.62 -17.33 14.24
N ARG A 35 -7.61 -18.65 14.18
CA ARG A 35 -6.53 -19.44 13.55
C ARG A 35 -7.04 -20.48 12.54
N ASN A 36 -8.24 -20.29 12.03
CA ASN A 36 -8.74 -21.19 11.00
C ASN A 36 -8.22 -20.71 9.63
N ILE A 37 -7.00 -21.14 9.29
CA ILE A 37 -6.36 -20.79 8.01
C ILE A 37 -6.92 -21.74 6.95
N PRO A 38 -7.61 -21.25 5.90
CA PRO A 38 -8.12 -22.08 4.83
C PRO A 38 -6.96 -22.76 4.07
N ALA A 39 -7.14 -24.01 3.66
CA ALA A 39 -6.12 -24.70 2.82
C ALA A 39 -5.84 -23.97 1.49
N ALA A 40 -6.76 -23.15 1.02
CA ALA A 40 -6.59 -22.32 -0.17
C ALA A 40 -5.65 -21.11 0.04
N LEU A 41 -5.33 -20.73 1.29
CA LEU A 41 -4.34 -19.69 1.59
C LEU A 41 -2.94 -20.30 1.48
N LEU A 42 -2.26 -20.06 0.36
CA LEU A 42 -0.97 -20.65 0.04
C LEU A 42 0.21 -19.89 0.68
N ALA A 43 0.06 -18.58 0.87
CA ALA A 43 1.01 -17.72 1.57
C ALA A 43 0.25 -16.62 2.33
N GLY A 44 0.78 -16.18 3.46
CA GLY A 44 0.15 -15.18 4.31
C GLY A 44 1.02 -14.79 5.51
N SER A 45 0.39 -14.29 6.58
CA SER A 45 1.06 -13.70 7.75
C SER A 45 1.97 -14.67 8.54
N ASP A 46 1.84 -15.98 8.35
CA ASP A 46 2.59 -16.96 9.15
C ASP A 46 4.09 -16.99 8.86
N ASN A 47 4.49 -16.61 7.64
CA ASN A 47 5.89 -16.62 7.17
C ASN A 47 6.45 -15.23 6.89
N ASN A 48 5.75 -14.15 7.29
CA ASN A 48 6.11 -12.75 6.96
C ASN A 48 6.29 -12.53 5.44
N GLU A 49 5.38 -13.09 4.65
CA GLU A 49 5.35 -12.92 3.21
C GLU A 49 4.98 -11.47 2.82
N ASP A 50 5.49 -11.00 1.68
CA ASP A 50 5.22 -9.65 1.16
C ASP A 50 3.75 -9.46 0.77
N ALA A 51 3.05 -10.55 0.45
CA ALA A 51 1.63 -10.51 0.09
C ALA A 51 0.92 -11.83 0.44
N ALA A 52 -0.40 -11.77 0.60
CA ALA A 52 -1.23 -12.96 0.72
C ALA A 52 -1.46 -13.60 -0.64
N VAL A 53 -1.40 -14.94 -0.71
CA VAL A 53 -1.69 -15.73 -1.91
C VAL A 53 -2.84 -16.68 -1.63
N TYR A 54 -3.95 -16.49 -2.33
CA TYR A 54 -5.14 -17.32 -2.15
C TYR A 54 -5.49 -18.07 -3.44
N GLN A 55 -5.53 -19.39 -3.37
CA GLN A 55 -5.88 -20.26 -4.51
C GLN A 55 -7.37 -20.17 -4.83
N ILE A 56 -7.71 -19.89 -6.09
CA ILE A 56 -9.10 -19.86 -6.57
C ILE A 56 -9.47 -21.21 -7.19
N ASN A 57 -8.56 -21.79 -7.95
CA ASN A 57 -8.71 -23.10 -8.60
C ASN A 57 -7.32 -23.70 -8.84
N GLU A 58 -7.27 -24.86 -9.51
CA GLU A 58 -6.03 -25.63 -9.76
C GLU A 58 -4.97 -24.84 -10.52
N ASN A 59 -5.34 -23.81 -11.27
CA ASN A 59 -4.44 -23.07 -12.17
C ASN A 59 -4.35 -21.58 -11.85
N GLN A 60 -5.03 -21.09 -10.81
CA GLN A 60 -5.12 -19.65 -10.54
C GLN A 60 -5.11 -19.35 -9.04
N ALA A 61 -4.42 -18.30 -8.67
CA ALA A 61 -4.44 -17.71 -7.33
C ALA A 61 -4.56 -16.19 -7.41
N ILE A 62 -5.12 -15.59 -6.37
CA ILE A 62 -5.09 -14.15 -6.12
C ILE A 62 -3.88 -13.86 -5.25
N VAL A 63 -3.12 -12.82 -5.59
CA VAL A 63 -2.11 -12.21 -4.74
C VAL A 63 -2.67 -10.86 -4.29
N ALA A 64 -2.68 -10.59 -3.00
CA ALA A 64 -3.16 -9.34 -2.42
C ALA A 64 -2.15 -8.79 -1.42
N THR A 65 -1.80 -7.52 -1.58
CA THR A 65 -0.95 -6.79 -0.64
C THR A 65 -1.60 -5.48 -0.25
N THR A 66 -1.15 -4.90 0.85
CA THR A 66 -1.50 -3.56 1.30
C THR A 66 -0.29 -2.96 1.98
N ASP A 67 0.27 -1.91 1.41
CA ASP A 67 1.41 -1.23 2.02
C ASP A 67 1.13 0.27 2.19
N PHE A 68 1.40 0.79 3.39
CA PHE A 68 1.27 2.20 3.71
C PHE A 68 2.60 2.91 3.54
N PHE A 69 2.57 4.08 2.91
CA PHE A 69 3.76 4.85 2.66
C PHE A 69 3.61 6.30 3.13
N MET A 70 4.51 6.74 4.00
CA MET A 70 4.57 8.13 4.43
C MET A 70 5.54 8.92 3.55
N PRO A 71 5.36 10.26 3.41
CA PRO A 71 6.24 11.07 2.58
C PRO A 71 7.72 10.97 3.00
N ILE A 72 8.56 10.61 2.03
CA ILE A 72 10.02 10.61 2.13
C ILE A 72 10.67 11.67 1.24
N VAL A 73 9.86 12.29 0.37
CA VAL A 73 10.24 13.41 -0.51
C VAL A 73 9.22 14.53 -0.38
N ASP A 74 9.62 15.75 -0.72
CA ASP A 74 8.77 16.93 -0.62
C ASP A 74 7.96 17.19 -1.90
N ASP A 75 8.41 16.68 -3.06
CA ASP A 75 7.66 16.75 -4.31
C ASP A 75 6.43 15.84 -4.26
N PRO A 76 5.21 16.37 -4.40
CA PRO A 76 4.00 15.58 -4.23
C PRO A 76 3.78 14.55 -5.36
N PHE A 77 4.16 14.87 -6.60
CA PHE A 77 4.03 13.94 -7.71
C PHE A 77 4.99 12.76 -7.54
N GLU A 78 6.25 13.02 -7.20
CA GLU A 78 7.24 11.97 -6.92
C GLU A 78 6.87 11.14 -5.69
N PHE A 79 6.29 11.76 -4.65
CA PHE A 79 5.79 10.99 -3.51
C PHE A 79 4.71 9.98 -3.93
N GLY A 80 3.74 10.40 -4.74
CA GLY A 80 2.71 9.51 -5.28
C GLY A 80 3.31 8.36 -6.10
N ARG A 81 4.30 8.65 -6.95
CA ARG A 81 5.03 7.63 -7.72
C ARG A 81 5.74 6.61 -6.83
N ILE A 82 6.45 7.07 -5.82
CA ILE A 82 7.19 6.21 -4.90
C ILE A 82 6.21 5.30 -4.14
N ALA A 83 5.12 5.85 -3.62
CA ALA A 83 4.12 5.08 -2.88
C ALA A 83 3.48 3.96 -3.73
N ALA A 84 3.07 4.27 -4.97
CA ALA A 84 2.52 3.28 -5.89
C ALA A 84 3.56 2.22 -6.30
N THR A 85 4.80 2.64 -6.59
CA THR A 85 5.89 1.71 -6.93
C THR A 85 6.17 0.73 -5.79
N ASN A 86 6.22 1.25 -4.55
CA ASN A 86 6.46 0.43 -3.37
C ASN A 86 5.38 -0.65 -3.21
N ALA A 87 4.09 -0.27 -3.30
CA ALA A 87 2.98 -1.21 -3.17
C ALA A 87 2.93 -2.24 -4.32
N ILE A 88 3.20 -1.83 -5.57
CA ILE A 88 3.22 -2.73 -6.73
C ILE A 88 4.40 -3.72 -6.65
N SER A 89 5.51 -3.33 -6.01
CA SER A 89 6.72 -4.17 -5.90
C SER A 89 6.44 -5.49 -5.19
N ASP A 90 5.58 -5.51 -4.18
CA ASP A 90 5.19 -6.73 -3.47
C ASP A 90 4.52 -7.75 -4.40
N ILE A 91 3.70 -7.26 -5.34
CA ILE A 91 3.06 -8.10 -6.35
C ILE A 91 4.11 -8.74 -7.26
N TYR A 92 5.10 -7.97 -7.69
CA TYR A 92 6.19 -8.50 -8.51
C TYR A 92 7.10 -9.43 -7.71
N ALA A 93 7.39 -9.15 -6.44
CA ALA A 93 8.17 -10.01 -5.55
C ALA A 93 7.52 -11.42 -5.43
N MET A 94 6.19 -11.48 -5.40
CA MET A 94 5.43 -12.73 -5.41
C MET A 94 5.34 -13.39 -6.80
N GLY A 95 6.05 -12.88 -7.80
CA GLY A 95 6.04 -13.40 -9.19
C GLY A 95 4.68 -13.26 -9.88
N ALA A 96 3.88 -12.33 -9.42
CA ALA A 96 2.56 -12.05 -9.98
C ALA A 96 2.60 -10.80 -10.88
N GLN A 97 1.58 -10.54 -11.71
CA GLN A 97 1.43 -9.33 -12.52
C GLN A 97 0.31 -8.45 -12.04
N PRO A 98 0.29 -7.09 -11.85
CA PRO A 98 -0.81 -6.26 -11.36
C PRO A 98 -2.03 -6.27 -12.32
N LEU A 99 -3.27 -6.29 -11.79
CA LEU A 99 -4.51 -6.19 -12.60
C LEU A 99 -5.14 -4.81 -12.47
N PHE A 100 -5.20 -4.30 -11.28
CA PHE A 100 -5.70 -2.98 -10.92
C PHE A 100 -5.17 -2.60 -9.55
N ALA A 101 -5.32 -1.35 -9.16
CA ALA A 101 -5.00 -0.85 -7.84
C ALA A 101 -6.26 -0.33 -7.11
N LEU A 102 -6.25 -0.41 -5.78
CA LEU A 102 -7.20 0.28 -4.90
C LEU A 102 -6.42 1.29 -4.06
N ALA A 103 -6.61 2.58 -4.31
CA ALA A 103 -5.89 3.62 -3.60
C ALA A 103 -6.48 3.86 -2.20
N LEU A 104 -5.66 3.78 -1.17
CA LEU A 104 -6.01 4.25 0.17
C LEU A 104 -5.33 5.59 0.41
N LEU A 105 -6.12 6.65 0.53
CA LEU A 105 -5.64 8.02 0.72
C LEU A 105 -5.97 8.50 2.12
N GLY A 106 -4.98 8.65 2.97
CA GLY A 106 -5.09 9.34 4.25
C GLY A 106 -4.45 10.72 4.15
N MET A 107 -5.25 11.78 4.11
CA MET A 107 -4.78 13.14 3.85
C MET A 107 -5.34 14.13 4.85
N PRO A 108 -4.52 15.07 5.39
CA PRO A 108 -5.01 16.16 6.23
C PRO A 108 -5.60 17.26 5.34
N ILE A 109 -6.85 17.10 4.92
CA ILE A 109 -7.51 17.99 3.93
C ILE A 109 -7.65 19.44 4.39
N ASN A 110 -7.61 19.71 5.71
CA ASN A 110 -7.61 21.05 6.29
C ASN A 110 -6.21 21.70 6.34
N VAL A 111 -5.17 20.96 5.96
CA VAL A 111 -3.77 21.38 6.05
C VAL A 111 -3.13 21.43 4.67
N LEU A 112 -3.41 20.45 3.82
CA LEU A 112 -2.87 20.36 2.47
C LEU A 112 -3.75 21.10 1.46
N PRO A 113 -3.15 21.93 0.58
CA PRO A 113 -3.83 22.45 -0.60
C PRO A 113 -4.34 21.29 -1.49
N MET A 114 -5.50 21.48 -2.11
CA MET A 114 -6.11 20.49 -3.00
C MET A 114 -5.18 20.10 -4.15
N GLU A 115 -4.46 21.07 -4.70
CA GLU A 115 -3.51 20.89 -5.80
C GLU A 115 -2.39 19.92 -5.43
N VAL A 116 -1.93 19.94 -4.18
CA VAL A 116 -0.91 19.01 -3.66
C VAL A 116 -1.46 17.60 -3.61
N ILE A 117 -2.70 17.41 -3.13
CA ILE A 117 -3.36 16.10 -3.09
C ILE A 117 -3.55 15.56 -4.51
N GLN A 118 -3.97 16.42 -5.45
CA GLN A 118 -4.13 16.05 -6.86
C GLN A 118 -2.82 15.61 -7.50
N GLN A 119 -1.71 16.29 -7.21
CA GLN A 119 -0.38 15.91 -7.72
C GLN A 119 0.08 14.55 -7.16
N ILE A 120 -0.16 14.30 -5.88
CA ILE A 120 0.13 12.99 -5.27
C ILE A 120 -0.65 11.88 -5.98
N THR A 121 -1.94 12.07 -6.18
CA THR A 121 -2.79 11.09 -6.86
C THR A 121 -2.33 10.86 -8.32
N ALA A 122 -2.04 11.95 -9.06
CA ALA A 122 -1.54 11.87 -10.43
C ALA A 122 -0.20 11.12 -10.52
N GLY A 123 0.68 11.27 -9.52
CA GLY A 123 1.93 10.50 -9.43
C GLY A 123 1.67 9.00 -9.30
N GLY A 124 0.75 8.59 -8.43
CA GLY A 124 0.35 7.19 -8.29
C GLY A 124 -0.29 6.64 -9.56
N GLU A 125 -1.20 7.38 -10.17
CA GLU A 125 -1.83 7.01 -11.44
C GLU A 125 -0.81 6.82 -12.58
N SER A 126 0.24 7.65 -12.64
CA SER A 126 1.27 7.51 -13.66
C SER A 126 2.02 6.18 -13.58
N VAL A 127 2.35 5.72 -12.36
CA VAL A 127 3.01 4.41 -12.16
C VAL A 127 2.07 3.26 -12.47
N CYS A 128 0.80 3.37 -12.09
CA CYS A 128 -0.20 2.37 -12.47
C CYS A 128 -0.33 2.25 -13.99
N ALA A 129 -0.36 3.37 -14.70
CA ALA A 129 -0.40 3.40 -16.17
C ALA A 129 0.85 2.76 -16.79
N ASP A 130 2.05 3.05 -16.27
CA ASP A 130 3.31 2.44 -16.72
C ASP A 130 3.30 0.92 -16.48
N ALA A 131 2.67 0.44 -15.41
CA ALA A 131 2.46 -0.98 -15.12
C ALA A 131 1.32 -1.62 -15.95
N GLY A 132 0.64 -0.86 -16.81
CA GLY A 132 -0.48 -1.32 -17.62
C GLY A 132 -1.76 -1.58 -16.85
N ILE A 133 -1.94 -0.93 -15.69
CA ILE A 133 -3.11 -1.04 -14.83
C ILE A 133 -3.75 0.32 -14.56
N MET A 134 -4.88 0.32 -13.86
CA MET A 134 -5.58 1.52 -13.43
C MET A 134 -5.88 1.48 -11.92
N ILE A 135 -6.07 2.64 -11.33
CA ILE A 135 -6.71 2.76 -10.02
C ILE A 135 -8.22 2.56 -10.23
N ALA A 136 -8.75 1.44 -9.76
CA ALA A 136 -10.14 1.03 -9.95
C ALA A 136 -11.07 1.50 -8.83
N GLY A 137 -10.53 2.17 -7.82
CA GLY A 137 -11.26 2.66 -6.65
C GLY A 137 -10.35 2.77 -5.44
N GLY A 138 -10.93 2.72 -4.25
CA GLY A 138 -10.16 2.81 -3.01
C GLY A 138 -10.95 3.41 -1.86
N HIS A 139 -10.25 3.97 -0.89
CA HIS A 139 -10.85 4.63 0.27
C HIS A 139 -10.07 5.89 0.62
N SER A 140 -10.79 6.98 0.95
CA SER A 140 -10.18 8.26 1.31
C SER A 140 -10.66 8.69 2.68
N ILE A 141 -9.74 9.07 3.55
CA ILE A 141 -10.03 9.53 4.90
C ILE A 141 -9.26 10.80 5.23
N ASP A 142 -9.91 11.70 5.97
CA ASP A 142 -9.25 12.87 6.55
C ASP A 142 -8.44 12.44 7.77
N LEU A 143 -7.14 12.50 7.67
CA LEU A 143 -6.22 12.16 8.74
C LEU A 143 -5.31 13.33 9.09
N SER A 144 -4.83 13.37 10.33
CA SER A 144 -3.81 14.37 10.73
C SER A 144 -2.44 14.15 10.09
N LEU A 145 -2.22 13.03 9.40
CA LEU A 145 -1.00 12.61 8.74
C LEU A 145 -1.29 12.06 7.35
N ILE A 146 -0.31 12.10 6.45
CA ILE A 146 -0.45 11.58 5.09
C ILE A 146 -0.13 10.09 5.04
N HIS A 147 -1.03 9.29 4.45
CA HIS A 147 -0.81 7.87 4.16
C HIS A 147 -1.38 7.51 2.78
N ILE A 148 -0.68 6.65 2.04
CA ILE A 148 -1.16 6.07 0.77
C ILE A 148 -0.86 4.57 0.76
N SER A 149 -1.79 3.78 0.25
CA SER A 149 -1.66 2.32 0.11
C SER A 149 -2.40 1.79 -1.12
N GLU A 150 -1.90 0.71 -1.70
CA GLU A 150 -2.47 -0.07 -2.83
C GLU A 150 -1.97 -1.53 -2.80
N PRO A 151 -2.38 -2.44 -3.63
CA PRO A 151 -3.54 -3.00 -4.33
C PRO A 151 -3.81 -4.51 -4.15
N THR A 152 -4.77 -5.07 -4.94
CA THR A 152 -5.19 -6.49 -4.96
C THR A 152 -5.01 -7.13 -6.35
N ARG A 153 -4.80 -8.50 -6.41
CA ARG A 153 -4.49 -9.14 -7.67
C ARG A 153 -4.81 -10.65 -7.88
N LEU A 154 -4.95 -11.06 -9.18
CA LEU A 154 -5.04 -12.45 -9.68
C LEU A 154 -3.73 -12.96 -10.30
N ARG A 155 -3.31 -14.20 -10.02
CA ARG A 155 -2.21 -14.94 -10.65
C ARG A 155 -2.71 -16.24 -11.31
N ARG A 156 -2.20 -16.60 -12.50
CA ARG A 156 -2.23 -17.98 -12.99
C ARG A 156 -1.08 -18.77 -12.33
N ILE A 157 -1.40 -19.93 -11.84
CA ILE A 157 -0.43 -20.90 -11.32
C ILE A 157 0.01 -21.78 -12.50
#